data_895025054ec0ba4687d4dde548bba5cd
#
_entry.id   895025054ec0ba4687d4dde548bba5cd
#
_cell.length_a   1.000
_cell.length_b   1.000
_cell.length_c   1.000
_cell.angle_alpha   90.00
_cell.angle_beta   90.00
_cell.angle_gamma   90.00
#
_symmetry.space_group_name_H-M   'P 1'
#
loop_
_entity.id
_entity.type
_entity.pdbx_description
1 polymer ?
#
loop_
_entity_poly.entity_id
_entity_poly.type
_entity_poly.pdbx_seq_one_letter_code
_entity_poly.pdbx_strand_id
1 'polypeptide(L)'
;RQFQGFAGDQGAGFADQALEPAALPQARWLLIGTLPLAAPASAAALLAAARQARSQGTALALDVNWRPTFWDATADPGAGPSVAAKKVIQPLLDQAALIKLAREEALWFFNTDDPGSIQQSLLHRPDVVVTDGASPVRWQLGDELGQQLAFQPPSVVDTTGAGDAFTAGLLHRWDAVPHERIRFAAACGALV
;
A
#
# COMPACT_ATOMS: atom_id res chain seq x y z
N ARG A 1 12.13 -14.05 -4.56
CA ARG A 1 12.81 -13.90 -3.26
C ARG A 1 11.79 -14.03 -2.14
N GLN A 2 12.15 -14.72 -1.06
CA GLN A 2 11.29 -14.90 0.10
C GLN A 2 11.72 -13.88 1.16
N PHE A 3 10.78 -13.06 1.63
CA PHE A 3 10.99 -12.24 2.81
C PHE A 3 10.94 -13.15 4.05
N GLN A 4 12.00 -13.17 4.82
CA GLN A 4 12.15 -14.07 5.98
C GLN A 4 11.94 -13.37 7.32
N GLY A 5 11.63 -12.08 7.32
CA GLY A 5 11.50 -11.25 8.51
C GLY A 5 12.62 -10.22 8.65
N PHE A 6 12.56 -9.40 9.68
CA PHE A 6 13.60 -8.44 10.00
C PHE A 6 14.69 -9.09 10.85
N ALA A 7 15.96 -8.79 10.57
CA ALA A 7 17.06 -9.22 11.41
C ALA A 7 16.89 -8.64 12.82
N GLY A 8 16.91 -9.53 13.83
CA GLY A 8 16.70 -9.14 15.23
C GLY A 8 15.25 -9.08 15.69
N ASP A 9 14.27 -9.30 14.82
CA ASP A 9 12.89 -9.47 15.24
C ASP A 9 12.74 -10.83 15.95
N GLN A 10 12.53 -10.79 17.24
CA GLN A 10 12.29 -11.99 18.08
C GLN A 10 10.80 -12.13 18.45
N GLY A 11 9.90 -11.67 17.57
CA GLY A 11 8.47 -11.67 17.82
C GLY A 11 8.02 -10.56 18.78
N ALA A 12 8.87 -9.55 19.00
CA ALA A 12 8.56 -8.42 19.90
C ALA A 12 7.49 -7.49 19.35
N GLY A 13 7.04 -7.67 18.11
CA GLY A 13 6.08 -6.79 17.45
C GLY A 13 6.72 -5.50 16.95
N PHE A 14 5.90 -4.67 16.32
CA PHE A 14 6.32 -3.38 15.79
C PHE A 14 6.26 -2.29 16.87
N ALA A 15 7.15 -1.29 16.78
CA ALA A 15 7.18 -0.17 17.71
C ALA A 15 5.97 0.78 17.57
N ASP A 16 5.21 0.66 16.49
CA ASP A 16 4.01 1.42 16.22
C ASP A 16 2.87 1.19 17.24
N GLN A 17 2.92 0.11 18.01
CA GLN A 17 2.03 -0.11 19.14
C GLN A 17 2.13 0.97 20.23
N ALA A 18 3.25 1.69 20.28
CA ALA A 18 3.48 2.80 21.19
C ALA A 18 3.18 4.16 20.54
N LEU A 19 2.61 4.19 19.34
CA LEU A 19 2.26 5.42 18.66
C LEU A 19 1.18 6.18 19.42
N GLU A 20 1.44 7.45 19.70
CA GLU A 20 0.49 8.39 20.28
C GLU A 20 -0.24 9.14 19.15
N PRO A 21 -1.48 8.77 18.79
CA PRO A 21 -2.18 9.38 17.65
C PRO A 21 -2.32 10.91 17.75
N ALA A 22 -2.48 11.43 18.98
CA ALA A 22 -2.56 12.86 19.20
C ALA A 22 -1.26 13.62 18.90
N ALA A 23 -0.13 12.93 18.84
CA ALA A 23 1.18 13.50 18.51
C ALA A 23 1.49 13.48 17.00
N LEU A 24 0.60 12.95 16.16
CA LEU A 24 0.80 12.96 14.72
C LEU A 24 0.86 14.41 14.21
N PRO A 25 1.92 14.79 13.47
CA PRO A 25 2.00 16.11 12.89
C PRO A 25 0.90 16.28 11.83
N GLN A 26 0.47 17.51 11.64
CA GLN A 26 -0.42 17.82 10.53
C GLN A 26 0.31 17.56 9.21
N ALA A 27 -0.22 16.65 8.41
CA ALA A 27 0.36 16.23 7.15
C ALA A 27 -0.75 16.12 6.09
N ARG A 28 -0.36 16.17 4.83
CA ARG A 28 -1.30 15.93 3.73
C ARG A 28 -1.71 14.46 3.64
N TRP A 29 -0.74 13.57 3.86
CA TRP A 29 -0.89 12.14 3.73
C TRP A 29 -0.39 11.41 4.98
N LEU A 30 -1.14 10.42 5.40
CA LEU A 30 -0.67 9.34 6.26
C LEU A 30 -0.57 8.07 5.41
N LEU A 31 0.64 7.57 5.19
CA LEU A 31 0.88 6.31 4.50
C LEU A 31 0.90 5.16 5.52
N ILE A 32 0.11 4.14 5.27
CA ILE A 32 0.05 2.92 6.07
C ILE A 32 0.23 1.71 5.16
N GLY A 33 1.05 0.74 5.59
CA GLY A 33 1.12 -0.61 5.04
C GLY A 33 0.34 -1.60 5.89
N THR A 34 0.12 -2.82 5.38
CA THR A 34 -0.67 -3.85 6.11
C THR A 34 0.16 -4.75 7.02
N LEU A 35 1.49 -4.72 6.92
CA LEU A 35 2.38 -5.59 7.70
C LEU A 35 2.13 -5.52 9.22
N PRO A 36 2.08 -4.32 9.84
CA PRO A 36 1.90 -4.23 11.28
C PRO A 36 0.53 -4.68 11.76
N LEU A 37 -0.46 -4.77 10.86
CA LEU A 37 -1.82 -5.23 11.21
C LEU A 37 -1.86 -6.72 11.62
N ALA A 38 -0.83 -7.47 11.33
CA ALA A 38 -0.70 -8.86 11.80
C ALA A 38 -0.58 -8.96 13.33
N ALA A 39 -0.08 -7.92 14.00
CA ALA A 39 0.02 -7.85 15.45
C ALA A 39 -1.16 -7.06 16.03
N PRO A 40 -1.98 -7.62 16.94
CA PRO A 40 -3.21 -6.96 17.43
C PRO A 40 -2.98 -5.58 18.04
N ALA A 41 -1.89 -5.40 18.80
CA ALA A 41 -1.57 -4.11 19.41
C ALA A 41 -1.22 -3.05 18.36
N SER A 42 -0.41 -3.40 17.36
CA SER A 42 -0.06 -2.54 16.23
C SER A 42 -1.28 -2.23 15.36
N ALA A 43 -2.14 -3.23 15.10
CA ALA A 43 -3.39 -3.02 14.39
C ALA A 43 -4.28 -1.99 15.08
N ALA A 44 -4.44 -2.10 16.42
CA ALA A 44 -5.22 -1.14 17.20
C ALA A 44 -4.64 0.28 17.11
N ALA A 45 -3.31 0.42 17.24
CA ALA A 45 -2.61 1.70 17.15
C ALA A 45 -2.76 2.33 15.75
N LEU A 46 -2.54 1.56 14.69
CA LEU A 46 -2.66 2.07 13.31
C LEU A 46 -4.09 2.46 12.94
N LEU A 47 -5.08 1.68 13.35
CA LEU A 47 -6.49 2.03 13.13
C LEU A 47 -6.89 3.29 13.91
N ALA A 48 -6.35 3.49 15.12
CA ALA A 48 -6.53 4.72 15.88
C ALA A 48 -5.86 5.91 15.18
N ALA A 49 -4.62 5.74 14.72
CA ALA A 49 -3.88 6.75 13.97
C ALA A 49 -4.61 7.15 12.67
N ALA A 50 -5.12 6.19 11.92
CA ALA A 50 -5.89 6.46 10.70
C ALA A 50 -7.16 7.29 10.99
N ARG A 51 -7.91 6.94 12.04
CA ARG A 51 -9.10 7.72 12.46
C ARG A 51 -8.72 9.14 12.88
N GLN A 52 -7.66 9.29 13.67
CA GLN A 52 -7.19 10.59 14.15
C GLN A 52 -6.73 11.46 12.97
N ALA A 53 -5.90 10.92 12.06
CA ALA A 53 -5.43 11.62 10.87
C ALA A 53 -6.61 12.14 10.03
N ARG A 54 -7.60 11.29 9.77
CA ARG A 54 -8.81 11.70 9.04
C ARG A 54 -9.59 12.79 9.74
N SER A 55 -9.75 12.74 11.06
CA SER A 55 -10.44 13.78 11.83
C SER A 55 -9.73 15.13 11.74
N GLN A 56 -8.44 15.14 11.43
CA GLN A 56 -7.61 16.33 11.22
C GLN A 56 -7.52 16.75 9.73
N GLY A 57 -8.22 16.05 8.83
CA GLY A 57 -8.19 16.35 7.40
C GLY A 57 -6.99 15.75 6.64
N THR A 58 -6.18 14.91 7.29
CA THR A 58 -5.11 14.17 6.65
C THR A 58 -5.67 13.01 5.83
N ALA A 59 -5.29 12.92 4.55
CA ALA A 59 -5.71 11.83 3.68
C ALA A 59 -4.94 10.55 4.00
N LEU A 60 -5.62 9.38 3.91
CA LEU A 60 -5.00 8.09 4.12
C LEU A 60 -4.57 7.49 2.79
N ALA A 61 -3.29 7.18 2.64
CA ALA A 61 -2.74 6.34 1.57
C ALA A 61 -2.45 4.94 2.14
N LEU A 62 -2.97 3.92 1.48
CA LEU A 62 -2.75 2.52 1.84
C LEU A 62 -1.90 1.85 0.76
N ASP A 63 -0.70 1.40 1.11
CA ASP A 63 0.07 0.43 0.34
C ASP A 63 -0.22 -0.95 0.93
N VAL A 64 -0.92 -1.81 0.20
CA VAL A 64 -1.35 -3.11 0.75
C VAL A 64 -0.15 -3.94 1.17
N ASN A 65 0.87 -4.05 0.32
CA ASN A 65 2.16 -4.66 0.64
C ASN A 65 2.02 -5.97 1.44
N TRP A 66 1.19 -6.89 0.92
CA TRP A 66 0.86 -8.16 1.59
C TRP A 66 2.09 -9.06 1.72
N ARG A 67 2.29 -9.60 2.93
CA ARG A 67 3.35 -10.58 3.22
C ARG A 67 2.78 -11.66 4.15
N PRO A 68 2.42 -12.83 3.63
CA PRO A 68 1.73 -13.87 4.41
C PRO A 68 2.51 -14.33 5.64
N THR A 69 3.84 -14.38 5.56
CA THR A 69 4.71 -14.83 6.65
C THR A 69 4.69 -13.94 7.90
N PHE A 70 4.20 -12.70 7.79
CA PHE A 70 3.95 -11.85 8.96
C PHE A 70 2.66 -12.22 9.70
N TRP A 71 1.70 -12.80 8.98
CA TRP A 71 0.42 -13.22 9.54
C TRP A 71 0.45 -14.65 10.05
N ASP A 72 1.23 -15.50 9.40
CA ASP A 72 1.51 -16.87 9.77
C ASP A 72 2.93 -17.22 9.31
N ALA A 73 3.83 -17.42 10.25
CA ALA A 73 5.24 -17.73 9.95
C ALA A 73 5.43 -19.03 9.15
N THR A 74 4.41 -19.89 9.13
CA THR A 74 4.41 -21.16 8.37
C THR A 74 3.73 -21.07 7.01
N ALA A 75 3.14 -19.90 6.69
CA ALA A 75 2.44 -19.71 5.43
C ALA A 75 3.37 -19.78 4.22
N ASP A 76 2.86 -20.28 3.11
CA ASP A 76 3.54 -20.15 1.82
C ASP A 76 3.73 -18.67 1.48
N PRO A 77 4.95 -18.24 1.12
CA PRO A 77 5.22 -16.83 0.78
C PRO A 77 4.39 -16.29 -0.39
N GLY A 78 3.85 -17.16 -1.24
CA GLY A 78 2.92 -16.79 -2.32
C GLY A 78 1.45 -16.89 -1.95
N ALA A 79 1.11 -17.20 -0.70
CA ALA A 79 -0.27 -17.32 -0.28
C ALA A 79 -0.98 -15.96 -0.23
N GLY A 80 -2.23 -15.93 -0.69
CA GLY A 80 -3.12 -14.78 -0.52
C GLY A 80 -3.62 -14.62 0.91
N PRO A 81 -4.25 -13.49 1.24
CA PRO A 81 -4.73 -13.20 2.58
C PRO A 81 -5.89 -14.13 2.99
N SER A 82 -5.83 -14.60 4.23
CA SER A 82 -6.93 -15.34 4.85
C SER A 82 -8.17 -14.44 5.04
N VAL A 83 -9.33 -15.05 5.25
CA VAL A 83 -10.56 -14.31 5.56
C VAL A 83 -10.39 -13.44 6.82
N ALA A 84 -9.65 -13.93 7.81
CA ALA A 84 -9.35 -13.18 9.01
C ALA A 84 -8.47 -11.95 8.73
N ALA A 85 -7.40 -12.11 7.95
CA ALA A 85 -6.53 -11.02 7.54
C ALA A 85 -7.30 -9.95 6.73
N LYS A 86 -8.14 -10.37 5.78
CA LYS A 86 -9.00 -9.45 5.02
C LYS A 86 -9.90 -8.62 5.93
N LYS A 87 -10.52 -9.22 6.94
CA LYS A 87 -11.36 -8.50 7.92
C LYS A 87 -10.60 -7.43 8.71
N VAL A 88 -9.34 -7.68 9.05
CA VAL A 88 -8.50 -6.71 9.77
C VAL A 88 -8.09 -5.56 8.84
N ILE A 89 -7.82 -5.84 7.56
CA ILE A 89 -7.38 -4.85 6.57
C ILE A 89 -8.55 -4.00 6.04
N GLN A 90 -9.75 -4.57 5.94
CA GLN A 90 -10.92 -3.94 5.34
C GLN A 90 -11.21 -2.51 5.86
N PRO A 91 -11.14 -2.22 7.18
CA PRO A 91 -11.37 -0.86 7.68
C PRO A 91 -10.40 0.20 7.13
N LEU A 92 -9.18 -0.19 6.72
CA LEU A 92 -8.25 0.74 6.06
C LEU A 92 -8.60 0.92 4.58
N LEU A 93 -8.97 -0.16 3.89
CA LEU A 93 -9.49 -0.08 2.51
C LEU A 93 -10.70 0.84 2.42
N ASP A 94 -11.64 0.72 3.37
CA ASP A 94 -12.86 1.53 3.43
C ASP A 94 -12.60 3.01 3.76
N GLN A 95 -11.43 3.34 4.30
CA GLN A 95 -11.07 4.69 4.74
C GLN A 95 -10.04 5.37 3.85
N ALA A 96 -9.34 4.62 3.01
CA ALA A 96 -8.27 5.14 2.18
C ALA A 96 -8.79 6.13 1.13
N ALA A 97 -8.04 7.21 0.93
CA ALA A 97 -8.21 8.11 -0.21
C ALA A 97 -7.40 7.65 -1.43
N LEU A 98 -6.32 6.91 -1.17
CA LEU A 98 -5.48 6.27 -2.17
C LEU A 98 -5.17 4.83 -1.75
N ILE A 99 -5.33 3.88 -2.68
CA ILE A 99 -4.93 2.48 -2.48
C ILE A 99 -3.93 2.11 -3.58
N LYS A 100 -2.76 1.66 -3.18
CA LYS A 100 -1.79 1.04 -4.07
C LYS A 100 -1.73 -0.46 -3.78
N LEU A 101 -1.75 -1.24 -4.84
CA LEU A 101 -1.76 -2.71 -4.81
C LEU A 101 -0.76 -3.25 -5.83
N ALA A 102 -0.12 -4.38 -5.51
CA ALA A 102 0.41 -5.25 -6.55
C ALA A 102 -0.75 -5.97 -7.26
N ARG A 103 -0.52 -6.45 -8.48
CA ARG A 103 -1.55 -7.15 -9.27
C ARG A 103 -2.14 -8.35 -8.53
N GLU A 104 -1.29 -9.16 -7.91
CA GLU A 104 -1.74 -10.33 -7.13
C GLU A 104 -2.60 -9.90 -5.93
N GLU A 105 -2.24 -8.81 -5.26
CA GLU A 105 -3.01 -8.26 -4.16
C GLU A 105 -4.39 -7.79 -4.62
N ALA A 106 -4.46 -7.12 -5.77
CA ALA A 106 -5.73 -6.71 -6.37
C ALA A 106 -6.64 -7.92 -6.65
N LEU A 107 -6.09 -8.98 -7.22
CA LEU A 107 -6.82 -10.22 -7.44
C LEU A 107 -7.29 -10.89 -6.13
N TRP A 108 -6.46 -10.90 -5.09
CA TRP A 108 -6.82 -11.51 -3.82
C TRP A 108 -7.88 -10.73 -3.05
N PHE A 109 -7.80 -9.39 -3.05
CA PHE A 109 -8.73 -8.56 -2.29
C PHE A 109 -10.03 -8.27 -3.04
N PHE A 110 -9.97 -8.09 -4.36
CA PHE A 110 -11.09 -7.58 -5.16
C PHE A 110 -11.53 -8.52 -6.29
N ASN A 111 -10.82 -9.64 -6.50
CA ASN A 111 -11.06 -10.57 -7.62
C ASN A 111 -10.96 -9.90 -9.00
N THR A 112 -10.27 -8.78 -9.08
CA THR A 112 -9.98 -8.03 -10.31
C THR A 112 -8.70 -7.23 -10.13
N ASP A 113 -7.98 -6.99 -11.22
CA ASP A 113 -6.82 -6.10 -11.26
C ASP A 113 -7.10 -4.81 -12.06
N ASP A 114 -8.38 -4.57 -12.37
CA ASP A 114 -8.82 -3.33 -13.01
C ASP A 114 -9.06 -2.23 -11.97
N PRO A 115 -8.26 -1.12 -12.00
CA PRO A 115 -8.35 -0.06 -11.00
C PRO A 115 -9.74 0.61 -10.93
N GLY A 116 -10.42 0.75 -12.07
CA GLY A 116 -11.75 1.34 -12.13
C GLY A 116 -12.79 0.48 -11.41
N SER A 117 -12.76 -0.84 -11.63
CA SER A 117 -13.64 -1.79 -10.94
C SER A 117 -13.37 -1.83 -9.44
N ILE A 118 -12.09 -1.77 -9.03
CA ILE A 118 -11.71 -1.70 -7.62
C ILE A 118 -12.27 -0.41 -7.00
N GLN A 119 -12.04 0.74 -7.61
CA GLN A 119 -12.56 2.02 -7.13
C GLN A 119 -14.08 1.98 -6.93
N GLN A 120 -14.82 1.46 -7.93
CA GLN A 120 -16.28 1.38 -7.90
C GLN A 120 -16.81 0.43 -6.82
N SER A 121 -16.04 -0.59 -6.43
CA SER A 121 -16.43 -1.55 -5.39
C SER A 121 -16.36 -0.96 -3.97
N LEU A 122 -15.68 0.16 -3.78
CA LEU A 122 -15.49 0.82 -2.49
C LEU A 122 -16.36 2.07 -2.36
N LEU A 123 -17.01 2.24 -1.21
CA LEU A 123 -18.01 3.29 -0.97
C LEU A 123 -17.47 4.72 -1.23
N HIS A 124 -16.24 4.98 -0.83
CA HIS A 124 -15.62 6.31 -0.96
C HIS A 124 -14.88 6.53 -2.28
N ARG A 125 -14.89 5.55 -3.19
CA ARG A 125 -14.24 5.61 -4.50
C ARG A 125 -12.82 6.18 -4.43
N PRO A 126 -11.90 5.52 -3.70
CA PRO A 126 -10.53 5.99 -3.57
C PRO A 126 -9.81 6.02 -4.91
N ASP A 127 -8.74 6.80 -5.01
CA ASP A 127 -7.76 6.63 -6.07
C ASP A 127 -7.12 5.26 -5.98
N VAL A 128 -6.93 4.58 -7.11
CA VAL A 128 -6.41 3.21 -7.14
C VAL A 128 -5.24 3.11 -8.11
N VAL A 129 -4.15 2.50 -7.66
CA VAL A 129 -2.97 2.21 -8.47
C VAL A 129 -2.62 0.73 -8.34
N VAL A 130 -2.50 0.05 -9.47
CA VAL A 130 -2.11 -1.36 -9.56
C VAL A 130 -0.77 -1.47 -10.27
N THR A 131 0.23 -2.00 -9.57
CA THR A 131 1.58 -2.24 -10.09
C THR A 131 1.77 -3.72 -10.41
N ASP A 132 2.57 -4.05 -11.43
CA ASP A 132 2.83 -5.43 -11.86
C ASP A 132 4.27 -5.60 -12.33
N GLY A 133 5.24 -5.38 -11.43
CA GLY A 133 6.66 -5.54 -11.73
C GLY A 133 7.10 -4.74 -12.95
N ALA A 134 7.56 -5.45 -13.98
CA ALA A 134 8.00 -4.85 -15.25
C ALA A 134 6.84 -4.58 -16.24
N SER A 135 5.62 -4.96 -15.90
CA SER A 135 4.42 -4.69 -16.69
C SER A 135 3.94 -3.24 -16.48
N PRO A 136 3.03 -2.74 -17.32
CA PRO A 136 2.49 -1.40 -17.15
C PRO A 136 1.78 -1.22 -15.80
N VAL A 137 2.07 -0.10 -15.14
CA VAL A 137 1.27 0.38 -14.00
C VAL A 137 -0.08 0.84 -14.52
N ARG A 138 -1.17 0.37 -13.94
CA ARG A 138 -2.54 0.80 -14.24
C ARG A 138 -3.10 1.60 -13.08
N TRP A 139 -3.93 2.57 -13.39
CA TRP A 139 -4.46 3.46 -12.37
C TRP A 139 -5.82 4.04 -12.72
N GLN A 140 -6.60 4.34 -11.68
CA GLN A 140 -7.79 5.19 -11.70
C GLN A 140 -7.59 6.27 -10.65
N LEU A 141 -7.36 7.52 -11.08
CA LEU A 141 -7.16 8.67 -10.21
C LEU A 141 -8.28 9.68 -10.47
N GLY A 142 -9.15 9.87 -9.50
CA GLY A 142 -10.43 10.56 -9.73
C GLY A 142 -11.23 9.86 -10.83
N ASP A 143 -11.61 10.62 -11.86
CA ASP A 143 -12.35 10.11 -13.02
C ASP A 143 -11.43 9.68 -14.17
N GLU A 144 -10.12 9.86 -14.05
CA GLU A 144 -9.15 9.52 -15.09
C GLU A 144 -8.64 8.08 -14.91
N LEU A 145 -8.77 7.28 -15.97
CA LEU A 145 -8.19 5.94 -16.07
C LEU A 145 -6.98 5.98 -17.00
N GLY A 146 -5.91 5.29 -16.64
CA GLY A 146 -4.73 5.25 -17.48
C GLY A 146 -3.76 4.13 -17.18
N GLN A 147 -2.71 4.08 -18.00
CA GLN A 147 -1.59 3.17 -17.80
C GLN A 147 -0.26 3.86 -18.13
N GLN A 148 0.80 3.43 -17.47
CA GLN A 148 2.17 3.88 -17.68
C GLN A 148 3.06 2.66 -17.88
N LEU A 149 3.80 2.61 -18.97
CA LEU A 149 4.80 1.58 -19.18
C LEU A 149 5.88 1.66 -18.09
N ALA A 150 6.32 0.51 -17.61
CA ALA A 150 7.42 0.45 -16.67
C ALA A 150 8.71 0.96 -17.31
N PHE A 151 9.50 1.70 -16.55
CA PHE A 151 10.86 2.03 -16.96
C PHE A 151 11.75 0.79 -16.82
N GLN A 152 12.60 0.58 -17.83
CA GLN A 152 13.53 -0.55 -17.83
C GLN A 152 14.89 -0.06 -17.35
N PRO A 153 15.34 -0.42 -16.13
CA PRO A 153 16.70 -0.12 -15.70
C PRO A 153 17.71 -0.93 -16.54
N PRO A 154 18.95 -0.46 -16.67
CA PRO A 154 20.00 -1.18 -17.42
C PRO A 154 20.27 -2.58 -16.85
N SER A 155 20.11 -2.76 -15.57
CA SER A 155 20.21 -4.05 -14.88
C SER A 155 19.31 -4.06 -13.65
N VAL A 156 18.73 -5.21 -13.33
CA VAL A 156 17.97 -5.43 -12.09
C VAL A 156 18.82 -6.30 -11.17
N VAL A 157 19.27 -5.74 -10.05
CA VAL A 157 20.06 -6.45 -9.03
C VAL A 157 19.14 -6.88 -7.88
N ASP A 158 18.36 -5.96 -7.35
CA ASP A 158 17.38 -6.16 -6.31
C ASP A 158 16.19 -5.24 -6.54
N THR A 159 14.99 -5.70 -6.21
CA THR A 159 13.76 -4.92 -6.31
C THR A 159 13.19 -4.53 -4.94
N THR A 160 13.97 -4.76 -3.87
CA THR A 160 13.57 -4.39 -2.51
C THR A 160 13.49 -2.87 -2.41
N GLY A 161 12.34 -2.37 -1.94
CA GLY A 161 12.11 -0.92 -1.83
C GLY A 161 11.55 -0.24 -3.10
N ALA A 162 11.52 -0.93 -4.25
CA ALA A 162 10.98 -0.32 -5.48
C ALA A 162 9.51 0.11 -5.33
N GLY A 163 8.70 -0.69 -4.62
CA GLY A 163 7.32 -0.34 -4.28
C GLY A 163 7.23 0.88 -3.37
N ASP A 164 8.09 0.96 -2.37
CA ASP A 164 8.14 2.08 -1.43
C ASP A 164 8.59 3.37 -2.12
N ALA A 165 9.63 3.30 -2.98
CA ALA A 165 10.10 4.41 -3.80
C ALA A 165 9.02 4.90 -4.78
N PHE A 166 8.28 3.97 -5.40
CA PHE A 166 7.13 4.30 -6.24
C PHE A 166 6.08 5.08 -5.44
N THR A 167 5.67 4.57 -4.28
CA THR A 167 4.64 5.19 -3.43
C THR A 167 5.10 6.56 -2.94
N ALA A 168 6.37 6.71 -2.53
CA ALA A 168 6.95 7.98 -2.13
C ALA A 168 6.92 9.00 -3.28
N GLY A 169 7.33 8.59 -4.49
CA GLY A 169 7.30 9.42 -5.69
C GLY A 169 5.86 9.85 -6.06
N LEU A 170 4.90 8.93 -5.95
CA LEU A 170 3.49 9.19 -6.20
C LEU A 170 2.94 10.28 -5.26
N LEU A 171 3.18 10.15 -3.97
CA LEU A 171 2.71 11.11 -2.97
C LEU A 171 3.43 12.45 -3.07
N HIS A 172 4.75 12.45 -3.39
CA HIS A 172 5.55 13.65 -3.60
C HIS A 172 5.02 14.51 -4.75
N ARG A 173 4.57 13.89 -5.83
CA ARG A 173 4.07 14.59 -7.04
C ARG A 173 2.55 14.69 -7.09
N TRP A 174 1.87 14.63 -5.94
CA TRP A 174 0.41 14.55 -5.89
C TRP A 174 -0.30 15.72 -6.58
N ASP A 175 0.32 16.89 -6.65
CA ASP A 175 -0.26 18.08 -7.31
C ASP A 175 -0.09 18.11 -8.84
N ALA A 176 0.69 17.19 -9.41
CA ALA A 176 0.81 17.06 -10.85
C ALA A 176 -0.42 16.37 -11.46
N VAL A 177 -0.61 16.48 -12.76
CA VAL A 177 -1.66 15.75 -13.47
C VAL A 177 -1.42 14.23 -13.38
N PRO A 178 -2.46 13.38 -13.42
CA PRO A 178 -2.35 11.95 -13.13
C PRO A 178 -1.23 11.22 -13.85
N HIS A 179 -1.09 11.38 -15.17
CA HIS A 179 -0.07 10.66 -15.92
C HIS A 179 1.37 11.08 -15.56
N GLU A 180 1.62 12.37 -15.25
CA GLU A 180 2.94 12.83 -14.80
C GLU A 180 3.27 12.31 -13.41
N ARG A 181 2.27 12.26 -12.53
CA ARG A 181 2.35 11.72 -11.18
C ARG A 181 2.80 10.27 -11.22
N ILE A 182 2.11 9.45 -12.01
CA ILE A 182 2.42 8.01 -12.16
C ILE A 182 3.75 7.80 -12.88
N ARG A 183 4.04 8.59 -13.92
CA ARG A 183 5.32 8.52 -14.62
C ARG A 183 6.50 8.79 -13.70
N PHE A 184 6.40 9.81 -12.86
CA PHE A 184 7.43 10.13 -11.87
C PHE A 184 7.58 9.01 -10.84
N ALA A 185 6.46 8.50 -10.30
CA ALA A 185 6.46 7.37 -9.37
C ALA A 185 7.12 6.11 -9.98
N ALA A 186 6.78 5.78 -11.23
CA ALA A 186 7.37 4.66 -11.94
C ALA A 186 8.89 4.83 -12.15
N ALA A 187 9.35 6.04 -12.44
CA ALA A 187 10.78 6.33 -12.52
C ALA A 187 11.48 6.14 -11.16
N CYS A 188 10.89 6.61 -10.06
CA CYS A 188 11.44 6.41 -8.72
C CYS A 188 11.56 4.91 -8.39
N GLY A 189 10.54 4.11 -8.68
CA GLY A 189 10.59 2.66 -8.45
C GLY A 189 11.61 1.92 -9.33
N ALA A 190 11.93 2.44 -10.51
CA ALA A 190 12.92 1.83 -11.41
C ALA A 190 14.37 2.18 -11.06
N LEU A 191 14.60 3.18 -10.22
CA LEU A 191 15.93 3.62 -9.79
C LEU A 191 16.44 2.90 -8.54
N VAL A 192 15.58 2.13 -7.86
CA VAL A 192 15.88 1.33 -6.68
C VAL A 192 16.06 -0.12 -7.06
#